data_483dec3dea8a23a8f2f63af56b402ad8
#
_entry.id   483dec3dea8a23a8f2f63af56b402ad8
#
_cell.length_a   1.000
_cell.length_b   1.000
_cell.length_c   1.000
_cell.angle_alpha   90.00
_cell.angle_beta   90.00
_cell.angle_gamma   90.00
#
_symmetry.space_group_name_H-M   'P 1'
#
loop_
_entity.id
_entity.type
_entity.pdbx_description
1 polymer ?
#
loop_
_entity_poly.entity_id
_entity_poly.type
_entity_poly.pdbx_seq_one_letter_code
_entity_poly.pdbx_strand_id
1 'polypeptide(L)'
;IEKFEREKIEWTTSQLIHDSWEMGRPVLPSPHQVAIELYKTTAQQKITSKRNLLYHAYVTGSATLLGFVLGIILGVSLAVGIVHVLTLERSLLPWIIASQTVPILAIAPMVVVILGNFGYTGLLPKSLISMYLCFFPVVIGMVKGLRSPDPLQMDLMRTYSATQSQIFWKLR
;
A
#
# COMPACT_ATOMS: atom_id res chain seq x y z
N ILE A 1 -19.48 -29.94 -1.82
CA ILE A 1 -20.59 -30.29 -2.75
C ILE A 1 -20.30 -31.65 -3.38
N GLU A 2 -19.16 -31.87 -4.03
CA GLU A 2 -18.80 -33.17 -4.66
C GLU A 2 -18.85 -34.38 -3.73
N LYS A 3 -18.58 -34.23 -2.45
CA LYS A 3 -18.66 -35.30 -1.46
C LYS A 3 -20.10 -35.66 -1.12
N PHE A 4 -21.02 -34.73 -1.16
CA PHE A 4 -22.43 -34.89 -0.88
C PHE A 4 -23.20 -35.57 -2.04
N GLU A 5 -22.78 -35.33 -3.29
CA GLU A 5 -23.38 -35.97 -4.46
C GLU A 5 -23.03 -37.46 -4.59
N ARG A 6 -21.86 -37.90 -4.07
CA ARG A 6 -21.43 -39.30 -4.17
C ARG A 6 -22.17 -40.25 -3.23
N GLU A 7 -22.71 -39.78 -2.12
CA GLU A 7 -23.29 -40.67 -1.10
C GLU A 7 -24.81 -40.79 -1.16
N LYS A 8 -25.54 -40.05 -2.00
CA LYS A 8 -27.05 -40.07 -2.11
C LYS A 8 -27.76 -40.08 -0.75
N ILE A 9 -27.21 -39.40 0.25
CA ILE A 9 -27.80 -39.30 1.59
C ILE A 9 -28.73 -38.10 1.63
N GLU A 10 -29.98 -38.28 2.08
CA GLU A 10 -30.89 -37.15 2.33
C GLU A 10 -30.39 -36.37 3.57
N TRP A 11 -29.58 -35.34 3.32
CA TRP A 11 -29.10 -34.48 4.39
C TRP A 11 -30.20 -33.50 4.83
N THR A 12 -30.50 -33.51 6.12
CA THR A 12 -31.35 -32.46 6.70
C THR A 12 -30.58 -31.13 6.66
N THR A 13 -31.28 -30.03 6.39
CA THR A 13 -30.68 -28.68 6.29
C THR A 13 -29.82 -28.32 7.52
N SER A 14 -30.20 -28.76 8.71
CA SER A 14 -29.44 -28.55 9.95
C SER A 14 -28.12 -29.32 9.97
N GLN A 15 -28.08 -30.53 9.42
CA GLN A 15 -26.82 -31.32 9.32
C GLN A 15 -25.87 -30.71 8.30
N LEU A 16 -26.38 -30.22 7.16
CA LEU A 16 -25.57 -29.51 6.17
C LEU A 16 -24.94 -28.23 6.73
N ILE A 17 -25.70 -27.47 7.50
CA ILE A 17 -25.21 -26.26 8.17
C ILE A 17 -24.14 -26.64 9.20
N HIS A 18 -24.39 -27.65 10.04
CA HIS A 18 -23.44 -28.09 11.07
C HIS A 18 -22.13 -28.60 10.45
N ASP A 19 -22.20 -29.48 9.45
CA ASP A 19 -21.03 -30.04 8.79
C ASP A 19 -20.24 -28.99 8.00
N SER A 20 -20.92 -28.02 7.36
CA SER A 20 -20.26 -26.90 6.69
C SER A 20 -19.60 -25.94 7.68
N TRP A 21 -20.17 -25.80 8.88
CA TRP A 21 -19.68 -24.94 9.95
C TRP A 21 -18.42 -25.50 10.64
N GLU A 22 -18.34 -26.83 10.78
CA GLU A 22 -17.22 -27.54 11.43
C GLU A 22 -16.20 -28.15 10.46
N MET A 23 -16.29 -27.82 9.16
CA MET A 23 -15.39 -28.33 8.15
C MET A 23 -13.92 -27.99 8.46
N GLY A 24 -13.04 -28.97 8.52
CA GLY A 24 -11.63 -28.77 8.93
C GLY A 24 -10.77 -27.93 7.97
N ARG A 25 -11.21 -27.75 6.72
CA ARG A 25 -10.60 -26.84 5.72
C ARG A 25 -11.67 -26.17 4.87
N PRO A 26 -12.46 -25.25 5.43
CA PRO A 26 -13.49 -24.56 4.69
C PRO A 26 -12.88 -23.56 3.72
N VAL A 27 -13.53 -23.35 2.58
CA VAL A 27 -13.19 -22.25 1.66
C VAL A 27 -13.49 -20.90 2.32
N LEU A 28 -14.57 -20.82 3.11
CA LEU A 28 -14.91 -19.69 3.95
C LEU A 28 -15.00 -20.18 5.40
N PRO A 29 -14.04 -19.86 6.27
CA PRO A 29 -14.05 -20.28 7.66
C PRO A 29 -15.19 -19.59 8.42
N SER A 30 -15.81 -20.33 9.35
CA SER A 30 -16.83 -19.77 10.22
C SER A 30 -16.23 -18.73 11.20
N PRO A 31 -17.00 -17.73 11.67
CA PRO A 31 -16.50 -16.69 12.57
C PRO A 31 -15.80 -17.22 13.82
N HIS A 32 -16.32 -18.33 14.39
CA HIS A 32 -15.71 -18.94 15.57
C HIS A 32 -14.37 -19.59 15.25
N GLN A 33 -14.21 -20.24 14.10
CA GLN A 33 -12.93 -20.80 13.63
C GLN A 33 -11.87 -19.70 13.43
N VAL A 34 -12.28 -18.56 12.86
CA VAL A 34 -11.43 -17.39 12.73
C VAL A 34 -10.97 -16.88 14.09
N ALA A 35 -11.89 -16.76 15.06
CA ALA A 35 -11.56 -16.30 16.41
C ALA A 35 -10.60 -17.26 17.13
N ILE A 36 -10.82 -18.57 17.03
CA ILE A 36 -9.96 -19.59 17.63
C ILE A 36 -8.56 -19.55 16.98
N GLU A 37 -8.49 -19.46 15.65
CA GLU A 37 -7.21 -19.42 14.94
C GLU A 37 -6.43 -18.12 15.22
N LEU A 38 -7.12 -16.98 15.31
CA LEU A 38 -6.54 -15.73 15.77
C LEU A 38 -5.96 -15.85 17.16
N TYR A 39 -6.68 -16.46 18.11
CA TYR A 39 -6.20 -16.68 19.45
C TYR A 39 -4.99 -17.61 19.48
N LYS A 40 -5.03 -18.74 18.77
CA LYS A 40 -3.92 -19.69 18.70
C LYS A 40 -2.67 -19.09 18.08
N THR A 41 -2.82 -18.34 16.97
CA THR A 41 -1.68 -17.76 16.25
C THR A 41 -1.12 -16.51 16.94
N THR A 42 -1.92 -15.84 17.78
CA THR A 42 -1.49 -14.60 18.47
C THR A 42 -0.98 -14.88 19.88
N ALA A 43 -1.74 -15.64 20.68
CA ALA A 43 -1.47 -15.81 22.11
C ALA A 43 -0.66 -17.07 22.43
N GLN A 44 -0.85 -18.18 21.71
CA GLN A 44 -0.18 -19.45 22.02
C GLN A 44 1.17 -19.62 21.33
N GLN A 45 1.44 -18.86 20.26
CA GLN A 45 2.72 -18.94 19.54
C GLN A 45 3.71 -17.91 20.09
N LYS A 46 4.99 -18.30 20.22
CA LYS A 46 6.06 -17.35 20.55
C LYS A 46 6.09 -16.20 19.53
N ILE A 47 6.21 -14.98 20.02
CA ILE A 47 6.19 -13.75 19.18
C ILE A 47 7.23 -13.80 18.05
N THR A 48 8.37 -14.48 18.28
CA THR A 48 9.44 -14.64 17.28
C THR A 48 9.19 -15.76 16.28
N SER A 49 8.11 -16.53 16.44
CA SER A 49 7.80 -17.65 15.54
C SER A 49 7.21 -17.13 14.22
N LYS A 50 7.70 -17.70 13.09
CA LYS A 50 7.13 -17.44 11.75
C LYS A 50 5.66 -17.87 11.60
N ARG A 51 5.06 -18.51 12.61
CA ARG A 51 3.63 -18.87 12.66
C ARG A 51 2.80 -17.84 13.44
N ASN A 52 3.45 -16.89 14.11
CA ASN A 52 2.76 -15.88 14.91
C ASN A 52 2.29 -14.73 14.01
N LEU A 53 1.03 -14.35 14.14
CA LEU A 53 0.40 -13.27 13.38
C LEU A 53 1.05 -11.91 13.70
N LEU A 54 1.44 -11.68 14.96
CA LEU A 54 2.14 -10.45 15.37
C LEU A 54 3.50 -10.30 14.69
N TYR A 55 4.23 -11.41 14.49
CA TYR A 55 5.48 -11.39 13.73
C TYR A 55 5.24 -10.94 12.28
N HIS A 56 4.22 -11.49 11.62
CA HIS A 56 3.87 -11.08 10.27
C HIS A 56 3.37 -9.64 10.19
N ALA A 57 2.58 -9.20 11.17
CA ALA A 57 2.14 -7.82 11.28
C ALA A 57 3.33 -6.85 11.43
N TYR A 58 4.31 -7.18 12.28
CA TYR A 58 5.53 -6.39 12.42
C TYR A 58 6.36 -6.35 11.13
N VAL A 59 6.61 -7.49 10.49
CA VAL A 59 7.38 -7.56 9.23
C VAL A 59 6.71 -6.78 8.11
N THR A 60 5.38 -6.90 8.00
CA THR A 60 4.63 -6.16 6.97
C THR A 60 4.56 -4.68 7.32
N GLY A 61 4.24 -4.34 8.57
CA GLY A 61 4.15 -2.96 9.04
C GLY A 61 5.48 -2.20 8.89
N SER A 62 6.60 -2.81 9.26
CA SER A 62 7.92 -2.18 9.11
C SER A 62 8.30 -1.94 7.64
N ALA A 63 8.01 -2.91 6.76
CA ALA A 63 8.27 -2.76 5.33
C ALA A 63 7.37 -1.68 4.69
N THR A 64 6.09 -1.66 5.07
CA THR A 64 5.14 -0.65 4.58
C THR A 64 5.50 0.73 5.07
N LEU A 65 5.86 0.89 6.34
CA LEU A 65 6.26 2.17 6.91
C LEU A 65 7.54 2.71 6.24
N LEU A 66 8.55 1.85 6.05
CA LEU A 66 9.76 2.23 5.33
C LEU A 66 9.46 2.68 3.90
N GLY A 67 8.67 1.89 3.16
CA GLY A 67 8.26 2.23 1.80
C GLY A 67 7.43 3.51 1.75
N PHE A 68 6.55 3.73 2.71
CA PHE A 68 5.75 4.95 2.83
C PHE A 68 6.63 6.20 3.04
N VAL A 69 7.59 6.14 3.96
CA VAL A 69 8.53 7.24 4.21
C VAL A 69 9.35 7.54 2.96
N LEU A 70 9.89 6.51 2.30
CA LEU A 70 10.62 6.68 1.05
C LEU A 70 9.73 7.25 -0.07
N GLY A 71 8.48 6.80 -0.16
CA GLY A 71 7.48 7.30 -1.10
C GLY A 71 7.14 8.78 -0.87
N ILE A 72 7.00 9.20 0.39
CA ILE A 72 6.82 10.62 0.74
C ILE A 72 8.03 11.44 0.33
N ILE A 73 9.24 11.03 0.71
CA ILE A 73 10.46 11.78 0.38
C ILE A 73 10.60 11.94 -1.13
N LEU A 74 10.44 10.84 -1.88
CA LEU A 74 10.51 10.86 -3.33
C LEU A 74 9.40 11.72 -3.93
N GLY A 75 8.15 11.53 -3.48
CA GLY A 75 6.97 12.23 -3.99
C GLY A 75 7.02 13.73 -3.74
N VAL A 76 7.39 14.15 -2.53
CA VAL A 76 7.53 15.57 -2.19
C VAL A 76 8.68 16.20 -2.99
N SER A 77 9.84 15.55 -3.08
CA SER A 77 10.99 16.05 -3.84
C SER A 77 10.65 16.27 -5.31
N LEU A 78 9.98 15.28 -5.94
CA LEU A 78 9.52 15.39 -7.33
C LEU A 78 8.46 16.49 -7.49
N ALA A 79 7.50 16.60 -6.58
CA ALA A 79 6.45 17.62 -6.65
C ALA A 79 7.02 19.04 -6.55
N VAL A 80 7.95 19.28 -5.63
CA VAL A 80 8.64 20.55 -5.50
C VAL A 80 9.43 20.88 -6.78
N GLY A 81 10.17 19.90 -7.33
CA GLY A 81 10.87 20.08 -8.61
C GLY A 81 9.93 20.42 -9.76
N ILE A 82 8.83 19.69 -9.90
CA ILE A 82 7.80 19.88 -10.95
C ILE A 82 7.17 21.28 -10.86
N VAL A 83 6.88 21.77 -9.66
CA VAL A 83 6.26 23.09 -9.49
C VAL A 83 7.20 24.24 -9.78
N HIS A 84 8.51 24.05 -9.57
CA HIS A 84 9.51 25.11 -9.79
C HIS A 84 10.12 25.10 -11.19
N VAL A 85 10.17 23.95 -11.86
CA VAL A 85 10.84 23.78 -13.15
C VAL A 85 9.87 23.25 -14.21
N LEU A 86 9.47 24.14 -15.13
CA LEU A 86 8.52 23.81 -16.20
C LEU A 86 8.98 22.62 -17.08
N THR A 87 10.28 22.47 -17.28
CA THR A 87 10.85 21.36 -18.03
C THR A 87 10.59 20.03 -17.33
N LEU A 88 10.77 19.97 -16.00
CA LEU A 88 10.48 18.78 -15.21
C LEU A 88 8.98 18.45 -15.25
N GLU A 89 8.13 19.45 -15.20
CA GLU A 89 6.69 19.25 -15.33
C GLU A 89 6.33 18.54 -16.65
N ARG A 90 6.79 19.11 -17.76
CA ARG A 90 6.45 18.60 -19.10
C ARG A 90 7.08 17.24 -19.39
N SER A 91 8.24 16.93 -18.80
CA SER A 91 8.92 15.67 -19.02
C SER A 91 8.50 14.57 -18.04
N LEU A 92 8.39 14.86 -16.74
CA LEU A 92 8.15 13.82 -15.73
C LEU A 92 6.68 13.51 -15.47
N LEU A 93 5.80 14.53 -15.52
CA LEU A 93 4.39 14.35 -15.15
C LEU A 93 3.66 13.32 -16.03
N PRO A 94 3.85 13.27 -17.36
CA PRO A 94 3.27 12.23 -18.19
C PRO A 94 3.74 10.83 -17.80
N TRP A 95 5.03 10.66 -17.47
CA TRP A 95 5.59 9.37 -17.04
C TRP A 95 5.07 8.93 -15.67
N ILE A 96 4.93 9.87 -14.74
CA ILE A 96 4.36 9.60 -13.41
C ILE A 96 2.91 9.12 -13.56
N ILE A 97 2.11 9.75 -14.41
CA ILE A 97 0.74 9.32 -14.68
C ILE A 97 0.72 7.96 -15.39
N ALA A 98 1.55 7.78 -16.41
CA ALA A 98 1.64 6.53 -17.14
C ALA A 98 2.08 5.35 -16.26
N SER A 99 2.91 5.59 -15.25
CA SER A 99 3.33 4.53 -14.32
C SER A 99 2.16 3.86 -13.58
N GLN A 100 1.04 4.56 -13.41
CA GLN A 100 -0.15 4.01 -12.75
C GLN A 100 -1.00 3.10 -13.65
N THR A 101 -0.75 3.09 -14.95
CA THR A 101 -1.44 2.16 -15.86
C THR A 101 -0.94 0.73 -15.73
N VAL A 102 0.26 0.56 -15.18
CA VAL A 102 0.84 -0.77 -14.97
C VAL A 102 0.32 -1.37 -13.66
N PRO A 103 -0.38 -2.52 -13.70
CA PRO A 103 -0.93 -3.12 -12.50
C PRO A 103 0.19 -3.61 -11.56
N ILE A 104 0.24 -3.06 -10.35
CA ILE A 104 1.26 -3.41 -9.35
C ILE A 104 1.29 -4.91 -9.03
N LEU A 105 0.14 -5.60 -9.13
CA LEU A 105 0.04 -7.04 -8.92
C LEU A 105 0.86 -7.85 -9.92
N ALA A 106 1.10 -7.30 -11.12
CA ALA A 106 1.96 -7.93 -12.12
C ALA A 106 3.46 -7.64 -11.84
N ILE A 107 3.78 -6.44 -11.34
CA ILE A 107 5.16 -6.03 -11.07
C ILE A 107 5.68 -6.63 -9.76
N ALA A 108 4.84 -6.74 -8.73
CA ALA A 108 5.27 -7.16 -7.40
C ALA A 108 6.03 -8.50 -7.37
N PRO A 109 5.56 -9.58 -8.03
CA PRO A 109 6.31 -10.83 -8.10
C PRO A 109 7.66 -10.67 -8.80
N MET A 110 7.73 -9.87 -9.86
CA MET A 110 8.98 -9.62 -10.59
C MET A 110 10.01 -8.91 -9.72
N VAL A 111 9.61 -7.89 -8.98
CA VAL A 111 10.48 -7.17 -8.02
C VAL A 111 11.03 -8.12 -6.97
N VAL A 112 10.18 -8.99 -6.41
CA VAL A 112 10.60 -9.98 -5.41
C VAL A 112 11.61 -10.97 -5.97
N VAL A 113 11.39 -11.49 -7.18
CA VAL A 113 12.29 -12.46 -7.84
C VAL A 113 13.61 -11.79 -8.22
N ILE A 114 13.58 -10.63 -8.84
CA ILE A 114 14.79 -9.91 -9.28
C ILE A 114 15.67 -9.58 -8.07
N LEU A 115 15.10 -8.94 -7.05
CA LEU A 115 15.85 -8.59 -5.84
C LEU A 115 16.31 -9.83 -5.06
N GLY A 116 15.51 -10.89 -5.06
CA GLY A 116 15.88 -12.17 -4.47
C GLY A 116 17.13 -12.77 -5.12
N ASN A 117 17.28 -12.67 -6.44
CA ASN A 117 18.48 -13.14 -7.16
C ASN A 117 19.74 -12.32 -6.81
N PHE A 118 19.58 -11.06 -6.42
CA PHE A 118 20.68 -10.22 -5.89
C PHE A 118 20.92 -10.42 -4.39
N GLY A 119 20.23 -11.35 -3.74
CA GLY A 119 20.35 -11.60 -2.31
C GLY A 119 19.50 -10.70 -1.40
N TYR A 120 18.75 -9.76 -1.97
CA TYR A 120 17.86 -8.87 -1.21
C TYR A 120 16.49 -9.52 -1.02
N THR A 121 16.26 -10.10 0.15
CA THR A 121 15.00 -10.74 0.51
C THR A 121 14.32 -10.03 1.69
N GLY A 122 13.03 -10.29 1.90
CA GLY A 122 12.29 -9.85 3.08
C GLY A 122 11.82 -8.40 3.02
N LEU A 123 12.49 -7.49 3.73
CA LEU A 123 12.02 -6.11 3.95
C LEU A 123 12.16 -5.25 2.70
N LEU A 124 13.27 -5.33 1.98
CA LEU A 124 13.60 -4.45 0.86
C LEU A 124 12.65 -4.56 -0.34
N PRO A 125 12.34 -5.75 -0.88
CA PRO A 125 11.36 -5.86 -1.97
C PRO A 125 9.98 -5.32 -1.59
N LYS A 126 9.53 -5.60 -0.37
CA LYS A 126 8.22 -5.14 0.13
C LYS A 126 8.18 -3.63 0.29
N SER A 127 9.25 -3.02 0.80
CA SER A 127 9.32 -1.56 0.95
C SER A 127 9.38 -0.84 -0.40
N LEU A 128 10.04 -1.40 -1.41
CA LEU A 128 10.04 -0.83 -2.77
C LEU A 128 8.66 -0.87 -3.42
N ILE A 129 7.93 -1.97 -3.25
CA ILE A 129 6.54 -2.08 -3.73
C ILE A 129 5.66 -1.04 -3.01
N SER A 130 5.80 -0.92 -1.68
CA SER A 130 5.07 0.06 -0.89
C SER A 130 5.41 1.50 -1.29
N MET A 131 6.70 1.80 -1.52
CA MET A 131 7.16 3.09 -2.03
C MET A 131 6.51 3.43 -3.38
N TYR A 132 6.50 2.48 -4.32
CA TYR A 132 5.88 2.65 -5.63
C TYR A 132 4.39 2.97 -5.54
N LEU A 133 3.66 2.32 -4.63
CA LEU A 133 2.24 2.58 -4.42
C LEU A 133 1.98 3.97 -3.82
N CYS A 134 2.86 4.43 -2.93
CA CYS A 134 2.67 5.67 -2.18
C CYS A 134 3.15 6.92 -2.93
N PHE A 135 4.20 6.82 -3.76
CA PHE A 135 4.81 8.02 -4.35
C PHE A 135 3.86 8.80 -5.27
N PHE A 136 3.06 8.12 -6.08
CA PHE A 136 2.17 8.78 -7.03
C PHE A 136 1.11 9.67 -6.37
N PRO A 137 0.28 9.17 -5.43
CA PRO A 137 -0.70 10.03 -4.77
C PRO A 137 -0.04 11.19 -4.02
N VAL A 138 1.18 10.99 -3.48
CA VAL A 138 1.94 12.06 -2.83
C VAL A 138 2.37 13.11 -3.85
N VAL A 139 2.95 12.72 -5.00
CA VAL A 139 3.34 13.67 -6.06
C VAL A 139 2.14 14.50 -6.51
N ILE A 140 1.05 13.83 -6.91
CA ILE A 140 -0.12 14.52 -7.47
C ILE A 140 -0.79 15.39 -6.42
N GLY A 141 -0.95 14.89 -5.18
CA GLY A 141 -1.50 15.66 -4.07
C GLY A 141 -0.67 16.91 -3.76
N MET A 142 0.65 16.77 -3.68
CA MET A 142 1.57 17.88 -3.43
C MET A 142 1.60 18.89 -4.58
N VAL A 143 1.64 18.44 -5.84
CA VAL A 143 1.58 19.35 -7.00
C VAL A 143 0.29 20.17 -6.99
N LYS A 144 -0.86 19.53 -6.74
CA LYS A 144 -2.14 20.20 -6.62
C LYS A 144 -2.15 21.18 -5.44
N GLY A 145 -1.67 20.75 -4.27
CA GLY A 145 -1.60 21.59 -3.07
C GLY A 145 -0.71 22.82 -3.27
N LEU A 146 0.49 22.66 -3.81
CA LEU A 146 1.42 23.76 -4.08
C LEU A 146 0.91 24.75 -5.15
N ARG A 147 -0.06 24.34 -5.96
CA ARG A 147 -0.72 25.17 -6.98
C ARG A 147 -2.09 25.72 -6.57
N SER A 148 -2.56 25.38 -5.39
CA SER A 148 -3.89 25.77 -4.92
C SER A 148 -4.05 27.24 -4.52
N PRO A 149 -2.98 28.04 -4.21
CA PRO A 149 -3.19 29.44 -3.86
C PRO A 149 -3.87 30.25 -4.97
N ASP A 150 -4.81 31.11 -4.55
CA ASP A 150 -5.53 31.99 -5.44
C ASP A 150 -4.56 32.93 -6.17
N PRO A 151 -4.72 33.17 -7.48
CA PRO A 151 -3.96 34.15 -8.25
C PRO A 151 -3.94 35.54 -7.59
N LEU A 152 -5.07 35.98 -7.00
CA LEU A 152 -5.15 37.25 -6.30
C LEU A 152 -4.22 37.31 -5.08
N GLN A 153 -4.12 36.22 -4.32
CA GLN A 153 -3.17 36.11 -3.19
C GLN A 153 -1.72 36.15 -3.66
N MET A 154 -1.43 35.49 -4.81
CA MET A 154 -0.10 35.55 -5.42
C MET A 154 0.27 36.95 -5.85
N ASP A 155 -0.65 37.69 -6.46
CA ASP A 155 -0.43 39.07 -6.90
C ASP A 155 -0.29 40.03 -5.71
N LEU A 156 -1.07 39.82 -4.64
CA LEU A 156 -0.90 40.55 -3.39
C LEU A 156 0.53 40.34 -2.80
N MET A 157 1.01 39.12 -2.72
CA MET A 157 2.38 38.85 -2.24
C MET A 157 3.44 39.54 -3.12
N ARG A 158 3.24 39.59 -4.44
CA ARG A 158 4.14 40.31 -5.37
C ARG A 158 4.10 41.80 -5.11
N THR A 159 2.94 42.37 -4.88
CA THR A 159 2.78 43.81 -4.55
C THR A 159 3.54 44.19 -3.28
N TYR A 160 3.59 43.30 -2.30
CA TYR A 160 4.40 43.46 -1.09
C TYR A 160 5.88 43.07 -1.29
N SER A 161 6.35 42.91 -2.53
CA SER A 161 7.74 42.55 -2.86
C SER A 161 8.24 41.27 -2.17
N ALA A 162 7.34 40.31 -1.94
CA ALA A 162 7.68 39.05 -1.32
C ALA A 162 8.63 38.21 -2.20
N THR A 163 9.67 37.68 -1.61
CA THR A 163 10.59 36.77 -2.30
C THR A 163 9.93 35.42 -2.63
N GLN A 164 10.47 34.69 -3.60
CA GLN A 164 9.96 33.35 -3.97
C GLN A 164 9.94 32.38 -2.77
N SER A 165 10.94 32.46 -1.90
CA SER A 165 10.98 31.68 -0.68
C SER A 165 9.84 32.03 0.29
N GLN A 166 9.54 33.32 0.44
CA GLN A 166 8.42 33.77 1.29
C GLN A 166 7.07 33.32 0.72
N ILE A 167 6.89 33.40 -0.60
CA ILE A 167 5.70 32.90 -1.29
C ILE A 167 5.55 31.39 -1.06
N PHE A 168 6.64 30.64 -1.19
CA PHE A 168 6.61 29.17 -0.99
C PHE A 168 6.24 28.81 0.45
N TRP A 169 6.89 29.37 1.45
CA TRP A 169 6.69 28.97 2.85
C TRP A 169 5.46 29.60 3.53
N LYS A 170 4.97 30.75 3.05
CA LYS A 170 3.85 31.46 3.69
C LYS A 170 2.54 31.31 2.95
N LEU A 171 2.56 31.04 1.65
CA LEU A 171 1.36 30.97 0.83
C LEU A 171 1.10 29.58 0.26
N ARG A 172 2.13 28.86 -0.18
CA ARG A 172 2.01 27.52 -0.75
C ARG A 172 2.20 26.42 0.29
#